data_655753cb4ed997ec8f3be29eabdec95d
#
_entry.id   655753cb4ed997ec8f3be29eabdec95d
#
_cell.length_a   1.000
_cell.length_b   1.000
_cell.length_c   1.000
_cell.angle_alpha   90.00
_cell.angle_beta   90.00
_cell.angle_gamma   90.00
#
_symmetry.space_group_name_H-M   'P 1'
#
loop_
_entity.id
_entity.type
_entity.pdbx_description
1 polymer ?
#
loop_
_entity_poly.entity_id
_entity_poly.type
_entity_poly.pdbx_seq_one_letter_code
_entity_poly.pdbx_strand_id
1 'polypeptide(L)'
;MALKRAYYGNDSDRDYFERVFQSANINFLIGSGASLPAIKVLGTIETDLQQLINDEQEEEYFRMGTDFLSAVWLPHECMLQRGHGAPFAPQVITNLECTRKNYDAFMSSLEKILTRRRTGLLPRRINVFTTNYDLFIEDAATRNNNILVNDGFNRRSNIWGDKEFDAGSFNHSVSATGNLYNYKVELPTVNLIKLHGSISWKHSKGKIIYRIADIMPLNFPTPAEMKEWVLAHTLVLPRKEKFKETLLQNVYYDLLRAYSNELDKEATLLIVFGFSFADEHLETITKKALRNATLKLLIFAYDEASVSGFMERFRDYSNVEIIYRPGGNVDFSVMNNIITCYLGGSK
;
A
#
# COMPACT_ATOMS: atom_id res chain seq x y z
N MET A 1 1.80 -9.02 -26.05
CA MET A 1 2.84 -9.67 -25.21
C MET A 1 3.43 -8.62 -24.30
N ALA A 2 3.58 -8.90 -23.02
CA ALA A 2 4.23 -7.99 -22.06
C ALA A 2 5.62 -7.59 -22.56
N LEU A 3 6.04 -6.37 -22.20
CA LEU A 3 7.33 -5.81 -22.60
C LEU A 3 8.26 -5.73 -21.40
N LYS A 4 9.55 -5.93 -21.60
CA LYS A 4 10.58 -5.64 -20.60
C LYS A 4 11.34 -4.38 -20.98
N ARG A 5 11.58 -3.52 -19.98
CA ARG A 5 12.34 -2.27 -20.16
C ARG A 5 13.49 -2.21 -19.16
N ALA A 6 14.69 -2.17 -19.70
CA ALA A 6 15.88 -1.90 -18.89
C ALA A 6 15.91 -0.40 -18.52
N TYR A 7 16.14 -0.11 -17.25
CA TYR A 7 16.35 1.24 -16.73
C TYR A 7 17.85 1.51 -16.55
N TYR A 8 18.35 2.54 -17.23
CA TYR A 8 19.74 2.98 -17.18
C TYR A 8 19.94 4.35 -16.53
N GLY A 9 18.84 5.06 -16.22
CA GLY A 9 18.90 6.42 -15.65
C GLY A 9 19.34 7.51 -16.62
N ASN A 10 19.15 7.28 -17.91
CA ASN A 10 19.51 8.23 -18.96
C ASN A 10 18.34 9.15 -19.37
N ASP A 11 18.59 10.11 -20.28
CA ASP A 11 17.58 11.07 -20.74
C ASP A 11 16.40 10.39 -21.42
N SER A 12 16.61 9.28 -22.15
CA SER A 12 15.53 8.51 -22.78
C SER A 12 14.57 7.90 -21.74
N ASP A 13 15.10 7.41 -20.62
CA ASP A 13 14.27 6.90 -19.51
C ASP A 13 13.48 8.05 -18.88
N ARG A 14 14.12 9.20 -18.70
CA ARG A 14 13.46 10.39 -18.17
C ARG A 14 12.30 10.84 -19.05
N ASP A 15 12.52 11.00 -20.36
CA ASP A 15 11.49 11.41 -21.32
C ASP A 15 10.33 10.41 -21.38
N TYR A 16 10.64 9.12 -21.22
CA TYR A 16 9.64 8.07 -21.18
C TYR A 16 8.74 8.21 -19.94
N PHE A 17 9.33 8.28 -18.74
CA PHE A 17 8.55 8.39 -17.51
C PHE A 17 7.79 9.72 -17.43
N GLU A 18 8.34 10.83 -17.91
CA GLU A 18 7.64 12.09 -17.98
C GLU A 18 6.34 11.98 -18.76
N ARG A 19 6.38 11.40 -19.97
CA ARG A 19 5.18 11.19 -20.79
C ARG A 19 4.14 10.31 -20.14
N VAL A 20 4.59 9.22 -19.51
CA VAL A 20 3.70 8.24 -18.86
C VAL A 20 2.99 8.84 -17.66
N PHE A 21 3.68 9.64 -16.84
CA PHE A 21 3.10 10.22 -15.62
C PHE A 21 2.23 11.45 -15.85
N GLN A 22 2.50 12.24 -16.91
CA GLN A 22 1.77 13.49 -17.16
C GLN A 22 0.33 13.29 -17.64
N SER A 23 0.04 12.19 -18.31
CA SER A 23 -1.21 11.99 -19.05
C SER A 23 -2.15 10.95 -18.44
N ALA A 24 -1.89 10.46 -17.23
CA ALA A 24 -2.62 9.33 -16.68
C ALA A 24 -3.28 9.61 -15.32
N ASN A 25 -4.36 8.87 -15.06
CA ASN A 25 -4.89 8.65 -13.71
C ASN A 25 -3.95 7.67 -12.99
N ILE A 26 -3.20 8.17 -12.00
CA ILE A 26 -2.12 7.42 -11.38
C ILE A 26 -2.64 6.63 -10.19
N ASN A 27 -2.35 5.33 -10.22
CA ASN A 27 -2.59 4.39 -9.14
C ASN A 27 -1.29 3.64 -8.82
N PHE A 28 -1.02 3.43 -7.55
CA PHE A 28 0.06 2.57 -7.08
C PHE A 28 -0.52 1.31 -6.44
N LEU A 29 0.15 0.19 -6.61
CA LEU A 29 -0.05 -1.02 -5.82
C LEU A 29 1.27 -1.35 -5.14
N ILE A 30 1.30 -1.14 -3.82
CA ILE A 30 2.49 -1.28 -2.99
C ILE A 30 2.36 -2.54 -2.16
N GLY A 31 3.34 -3.43 -2.27
CA GLY A 31 3.41 -4.66 -1.47
C GLY A 31 4.51 -4.64 -0.43
N SER A 32 4.70 -5.78 0.24
CA SER A 32 5.60 -5.95 1.38
C SER A 32 7.07 -5.65 1.10
N GLY A 33 7.50 -5.76 -0.16
CA GLY A 33 8.85 -5.37 -0.57
C GLY A 33 9.19 -3.89 -0.32
N ALA A 34 8.19 -3.01 -0.22
CA ALA A 34 8.40 -1.60 0.11
C ALA A 34 8.76 -1.37 1.59
N SER A 35 8.38 -2.29 2.48
CA SER A 35 8.62 -2.17 3.92
C SER A 35 9.97 -2.76 4.38
N LEU A 36 10.78 -3.22 3.41
CA LEU A 36 12.17 -3.58 3.67
C LEU A 36 13.01 -2.34 3.96
N PRO A 37 14.03 -2.45 4.85
CA PRO A 37 14.39 -3.62 5.63
C PRO A 37 13.71 -3.71 7.02
N ALA A 38 12.79 -2.79 7.36
CA ALA A 38 12.16 -2.75 8.69
C ALA A 38 11.28 -3.99 8.95
N ILE A 39 10.50 -4.40 7.94
CA ILE A 39 9.68 -5.61 8.00
C ILE A 39 10.19 -6.56 6.93
N LYS A 40 10.55 -7.78 7.31
CA LYS A 40 10.97 -8.81 6.36
C LYS A 40 9.79 -9.22 5.49
N VAL A 41 10.05 -9.46 4.21
CA VAL A 41 9.06 -10.06 3.31
C VAL A 41 8.75 -11.46 3.84
N LEU A 42 7.50 -11.71 4.14
CA LEU A 42 7.04 -12.96 4.74
C LEU A 42 6.59 -13.99 3.68
N GLY A 43 7.23 -13.95 2.55
CA GLY A 43 7.14 -14.77 1.33
C GLY A 43 6.04 -15.84 1.24
N THR A 44 6.03 -16.78 2.17
CA THR A 44 5.10 -17.94 2.15
C THR A 44 4.04 -17.89 3.26
N ILE A 45 4.05 -16.88 4.13
CA ILE A 45 3.19 -16.86 5.34
C ILE A 45 1.71 -17.10 5.04
N GLU A 46 1.20 -16.53 3.95
CA GLU A 46 -0.21 -16.71 3.57
C GLU A 46 -0.48 -18.15 3.15
N THR A 47 0.45 -18.75 2.41
CA THR A 47 0.38 -20.15 1.99
C THR A 47 0.50 -21.09 3.19
N ASP A 48 1.45 -20.80 4.09
CA ASP A 48 1.70 -21.61 5.29
C ASP A 48 0.49 -21.55 6.24
N LEU A 49 -0.08 -20.35 6.47
CA LEU A 49 -1.30 -20.20 7.24
C LEU A 49 -2.49 -20.92 6.59
N GLN A 50 -2.60 -20.88 5.25
CA GLN A 50 -3.67 -21.60 4.55
C GLN A 50 -3.49 -23.13 4.68
N GLN A 51 -2.26 -23.63 4.66
CA GLN A 51 -1.96 -25.03 4.88
C GLN A 51 -2.38 -25.47 6.28
N LEU A 52 -2.02 -24.70 7.32
CA LEU A 52 -2.41 -25.01 8.71
C LEU A 52 -3.95 -25.03 8.90
N ILE A 53 -4.68 -24.19 8.17
CA ILE A 53 -6.14 -24.23 8.14
C ILE A 53 -6.65 -25.54 7.52
N ASN A 54 -6.05 -25.95 6.40
CA ASN A 54 -6.45 -27.16 5.69
C ASN A 54 -6.16 -28.41 6.52
N ASP A 55 -5.06 -28.38 7.28
CA ASP A 55 -4.62 -29.47 8.16
C ASP A 55 -5.30 -29.42 9.54
N GLU A 56 -6.23 -28.47 9.76
CA GLU A 56 -6.99 -28.30 11.03
C GLU A 56 -6.10 -28.02 12.27
N GLN A 57 -4.90 -27.45 12.04
CA GLN A 57 -3.94 -27.12 13.11
C GLN A 57 -4.20 -25.70 13.67
N GLU A 58 -5.28 -25.53 14.39
CA GLU A 58 -5.75 -24.22 14.87
C GLU A 58 -4.75 -23.52 15.79
N GLU A 59 -4.14 -24.23 16.73
CA GLU A 59 -3.19 -23.65 17.69
C GLU A 59 -1.93 -23.13 16.96
N GLU A 60 -1.38 -23.90 16.03
CA GLU A 60 -0.21 -23.52 15.24
C GLU A 60 -0.54 -22.33 14.31
N TYR A 61 -1.74 -22.30 13.75
CA TYR A 61 -2.23 -21.16 12.97
C TYR A 61 -2.21 -19.87 13.79
N PHE A 62 -2.75 -19.88 15.02
CA PHE A 62 -2.75 -18.68 15.86
C PHE A 62 -1.35 -18.32 16.34
N ARG A 63 -0.49 -19.29 16.60
CA ARG A 63 0.92 -19.06 16.94
C ARG A 63 1.63 -18.36 15.79
N MET A 64 1.57 -18.90 14.58
CA MET A 64 2.18 -18.31 13.40
C MET A 64 1.60 -16.93 13.08
N GLY A 65 0.28 -16.74 13.22
CA GLY A 65 -0.38 -15.46 13.06
C GLY A 65 0.11 -14.42 14.07
N THR A 66 0.37 -14.82 15.31
CA THR A 66 0.92 -13.97 16.36
C THR A 66 2.35 -13.57 16.04
N ASP A 67 3.20 -14.53 15.66
CA ASP A 67 4.59 -14.28 15.26
C ASP A 67 4.67 -13.30 14.08
N PHE A 68 3.78 -13.48 13.11
CA PHE A 68 3.64 -12.57 11.98
C PHE A 68 3.27 -11.15 12.41
N LEU A 69 2.20 -11.00 13.19
CA LEU A 69 1.75 -9.69 13.68
C LEU A 69 2.82 -9.03 14.54
N SER A 70 3.53 -9.83 15.35
CA SER A 70 4.65 -9.36 16.16
C SER A 70 5.77 -8.77 15.32
N ALA A 71 6.13 -9.43 14.23
CA ALA A 71 7.15 -8.96 13.30
C ALA A 71 6.74 -7.64 12.61
N VAL A 72 5.44 -7.46 12.34
CA VAL A 72 4.91 -6.19 11.81
C VAL A 72 4.89 -5.11 12.88
N TRP A 73 4.51 -5.44 14.12
CA TRP A 73 4.40 -4.48 15.23
C TRP A 73 5.75 -3.96 15.73
N LEU A 74 6.78 -4.78 15.79
CA LEU A 74 8.08 -4.42 16.38
C LEU A 74 8.67 -3.10 15.88
N PRO A 75 8.75 -2.82 14.56
CA PRO A 75 9.22 -1.52 14.09
C PRO A 75 8.27 -0.38 14.47
N HIS A 76 6.96 -0.63 14.59
CA HIS A 76 5.99 0.39 14.99
C HIS A 76 6.08 0.73 16.48
N GLU A 77 6.33 -0.25 17.34
CA GLU A 77 6.65 -0.02 18.76
C GLU A 77 7.86 0.90 18.90
N CYS A 78 8.93 0.61 18.12
CA CYS A 78 10.11 1.46 18.07
C CYS A 78 9.78 2.88 17.56
N MET A 79 9.03 2.99 16.49
CA MET A 79 8.60 4.27 15.89
C MET A 79 7.77 5.11 16.86
N LEU A 80 6.87 4.47 17.61
CA LEU A 80 6.00 5.11 18.61
C LEU A 80 6.69 5.33 19.96
N GLN A 81 7.96 4.91 20.11
CA GLN A 81 8.72 4.94 21.35
C GLN A 81 8.01 4.20 22.50
N ARG A 82 7.27 3.15 22.17
CA ARG A 82 6.54 2.30 23.10
C ARG A 82 7.32 1.00 23.30
N GLY A 83 8.24 0.97 24.22
CA GLY A 83 9.00 -0.24 24.57
C GLY A 83 8.59 -0.77 25.93
N HIS A 84 8.89 -2.05 26.17
CA HIS A 84 8.67 -2.70 27.46
C HIS A 84 9.81 -2.39 28.48
N GLY A 85 10.36 -1.16 28.41
CA GLY A 85 11.43 -0.73 29.34
C GLY A 85 12.85 -1.13 28.91
N ALA A 86 13.01 -1.94 27.86
CA ALA A 86 14.32 -2.25 27.28
C ALA A 86 14.55 -1.47 25.98
N PRO A 87 15.80 -1.05 25.68
CA PRO A 87 16.12 -0.40 24.42
C PRO A 87 15.94 -1.37 23.25
N PHE A 88 15.46 -0.86 22.11
CA PHE A 88 15.38 -1.62 20.88
C PHE A 88 16.79 -1.96 20.36
N ALA A 89 16.93 -3.12 19.73
CA ALA A 89 18.19 -3.50 19.12
C ALA A 89 18.63 -2.47 18.06
N PRO A 90 19.92 -2.08 17.98
CA PRO A 90 20.40 -1.07 17.04
C PRO A 90 20.00 -1.37 15.57
N GLN A 91 19.98 -2.64 15.18
CA GLN A 91 19.57 -3.05 13.84
C GLN A 91 18.11 -2.73 13.55
N VAL A 92 17.20 -2.86 14.54
CA VAL A 92 15.78 -2.50 14.38
C VAL A 92 15.65 -1.01 14.11
N ILE A 93 16.38 -0.18 14.85
CA ILE A 93 16.39 1.28 14.69
C ILE A 93 16.91 1.65 13.30
N THR A 94 18.07 1.11 12.90
CA THR A 94 18.68 1.40 11.59
C THR A 94 17.76 0.99 10.43
N ASN A 95 17.16 -0.20 10.52
CA ASN A 95 16.23 -0.68 9.50
C ASN A 95 14.97 0.20 9.42
N LEU A 96 14.42 0.58 10.57
CA LEU A 96 13.29 1.49 10.66
C LEU A 96 13.57 2.84 10.01
N GLU A 97 14.71 3.47 10.35
CA GLU A 97 15.10 4.77 9.78
C GLU A 97 15.29 4.70 8.26
N CYS A 98 15.90 3.64 7.75
CA CYS A 98 16.04 3.41 6.31
C CYS A 98 14.67 3.33 5.62
N THR A 99 13.76 2.53 6.17
CA THR A 99 12.40 2.36 5.62
C THR A 99 11.62 3.66 5.68
N ARG A 100 11.63 4.37 6.81
CA ARG A 100 10.96 5.68 6.95
C ARG A 100 11.45 6.70 5.91
N LYS A 101 12.77 6.78 5.71
CA LYS A 101 13.36 7.66 4.70
C LYS A 101 12.84 7.36 3.28
N ASN A 102 12.66 6.08 2.95
CA ASN A 102 12.12 5.68 1.65
C ASN A 102 10.65 6.08 1.50
N TYR A 103 9.83 5.92 2.54
CA TYR A 103 8.42 6.35 2.51
C TYR A 103 8.28 7.87 2.50
N ASP A 104 9.15 8.62 3.20
CA ASP A 104 9.21 10.09 3.12
C ASP A 104 9.53 10.56 1.69
N ALA A 105 10.50 9.92 1.04
CA ALA A 105 10.83 10.20 -0.36
C ALA A 105 9.67 9.86 -1.30
N PHE A 106 8.96 8.76 -1.04
CA PHE A 106 7.76 8.38 -1.79
C PHE A 106 6.66 9.44 -1.67
N MET A 107 6.30 9.84 -0.44
CA MET A 107 5.28 10.89 -0.22
C MET A 107 5.68 12.22 -0.87
N SER A 108 6.96 12.62 -0.79
CA SER A 108 7.47 13.81 -1.48
C SER A 108 7.37 13.69 -3.00
N SER A 109 7.51 12.48 -3.54
CA SER A 109 7.34 12.23 -4.98
C SER A 109 5.88 12.38 -5.40
N LEU A 110 4.94 11.85 -4.61
CA LEU A 110 3.49 12.00 -4.85
C LEU A 110 3.07 13.47 -4.80
N GLU A 111 3.58 14.22 -3.81
CA GLU A 111 3.37 15.67 -3.70
C GLU A 111 3.82 16.40 -4.98
N LYS A 112 5.04 16.13 -5.44
CA LYS A 112 5.57 16.76 -6.65
C LYS A 112 4.75 16.43 -7.90
N ILE A 113 4.28 15.18 -8.05
CA ILE A 113 3.38 14.80 -9.15
C ILE A 113 2.10 15.64 -9.09
N LEU A 114 1.44 15.69 -7.94
CA LEU A 114 0.15 16.35 -7.77
C LEU A 114 0.23 17.87 -7.92
N THR A 115 1.30 18.48 -7.43
CA THR A 115 1.49 19.94 -7.50
C THR A 115 1.84 20.42 -8.92
N ARG A 116 2.50 19.58 -9.72
CA ARG A 116 2.81 19.89 -11.13
C ARG A 116 1.66 19.72 -12.09
N ARG A 117 0.59 19.03 -11.69
CA ARG A 117 -0.62 18.90 -12.52
C ARG A 117 -1.31 20.25 -12.66
N ARG A 118 -1.11 20.89 -13.81
CA ARG A 118 -1.68 22.22 -14.13
C ARG A 118 -3.01 22.15 -14.88
N THR A 119 -3.40 20.97 -15.36
CA THR A 119 -4.61 20.81 -16.17
C THR A 119 -5.80 20.41 -15.30
N GLY A 120 -6.97 21.01 -15.54
CA GLY A 120 -8.23 20.58 -14.91
C GLY A 120 -8.81 19.29 -15.49
N LEU A 121 -8.13 18.66 -16.47
CA LEU A 121 -8.60 17.43 -17.14
C LEU A 121 -8.35 16.17 -16.32
N LEU A 122 -7.30 16.16 -15.50
CA LEU A 122 -6.98 15.04 -14.61
C LEU A 122 -7.20 15.45 -13.15
N PRO A 123 -7.79 14.58 -12.34
CA PRO A 123 -7.99 14.87 -10.93
C PRO A 123 -6.64 15.07 -10.22
N ARG A 124 -6.59 15.98 -9.27
CA ARG A 124 -5.43 16.15 -8.39
C ARG A 124 -5.42 15.08 -7.29
N ARG A 125 -5.57 13.84 -7.70
CA ARG A 125 -5.68 12.68 -6.84
C ARG A 125 -4.78 11.56 -7.34
N ILE A 126 -4.15 10.85 -6.41
CA ILE A 126 -3.42 9.60 -6.62
C ILE A 126 -4.00 8.58 -5.66
N ASN A 127 -4.24 7.36 -6.13
CA ASN A 127 -4.61 6.26 -5.25
C ASN A 127 -3.38 5.39 -4.97
N VAL A 128 -3.15 5.09 -3.70
CA VAL A 128 -2.14 4.16 -3.23
C VAL A 128 -2.87 2.98 -2.61
N PHE A 129 -2.98 1.91 -3.39
CA PHE A 129 -3.45 0.62 -2.92
C PHE A 129 -2.29 -0.13 -2.28
N THR A 130 -2.52 -0.76 -1.15
CA THR A 130 -1.48 -1.56 -0.50
C THR A 130 -2.06 -2.79 0.17
N THR A 131 -1.31 -3.87 0.14
CA THR A 131 -1.58 -5.09 0.92
C THR A 131 -0.86 -5.07 2.26
N ASN A 132 -0.04 -4.04 2.52
CA ASN A 132 0.75 -3.92 3.73
C ASN A 132 -0.12 -3.51 4.92
N TYR A 133 0.10 -4.17 6.03
CA TYR A 133 -0.58 -3.87 7.30
C TYR A 133 0.08 -2.74 8.10
N ASP A 134 1.33 -2.39 7.74
CA ASP A 134 2.16 -1.40 8.44
C ASP A 134 1.62 0.04 8.31
N LEU A 135 2.18 0.96 9.09
CA LEU A 135 1.76 2.37 9.16
C LEU A 135 2.81 3.33 8.55
N PHE A 136 3.71 2.85 7.70
CA PHE A 136 4.78 3.71 7.20
C PHE A 136 4.29 4.81 6.27
N ILE A 137 3.21 4.58 5.50
CA ILE A 137 2.61 5.62 4.66
C ILE A 137 1.94 6.66 5.54
N GLU A 138 1.19 6.23 6.56
CA GLU A 138 0.53 7.11 7.52
C GLU A 138 1.56 7.93 8.32
N ASP A 139 2.66 7.30 8.74
CA ASP A 139 3.77 7.98 9.42
C ASP A 139 4.43 9.03 8.52
N ALA A 140 4.73 8.70 7.26
CA ALA A 140 5.27 9.65 6.29
C ALA A 140 4.28 10.78 6.00
N ALA A 141 2.97 10.49 5.94
CA ALA A 141 1.92 11.48 5.76
C ALA A 141 1.88 12.51 6.90
N THR A 142 2.20 12.12 8.13
CA THR A 142 2.23 13.07 9.27
C THR A 142 3.33 14.13 9.13
N ARG A 143 4.37 13.85 8.35
CA ARG A 143 5.49 14.77 8.08
C ARG A 143 5.31 15.58 6.80
N ASN A 144 4.30 15.27 5.98
CA ASN A 144 4.02 16.00 4.74
C ASN A 144 2.65 16.70 4.83
N ASN A 145 2.67 18.02 5.04
CA ASN A 145 1.47 18.84 5.21
C ASN A 145 0.96 19.48 3.90
N ASN A 146 1.63 19.24 2.76
CA ASN A 146 1.29 19.89 1.50
C ASN A 146 0.24 19.13 0.69
N ILE A 147 -0.03 17.87 1.07
CA ILE A 147 -1.05 17.02 0.45
C ILE A 147 -2.02 16.51 1.51
N LEU A 148 -3.25 16.31 1.09
CA LEU A 148 -4.24 15.63 1.92
C LEU A 148 -4.07 14.12 1.76
N VAL A 149 -4.05 13.40 2.88
CA VAL A 149 -4.15 11.94 2.85
C VAL A 149 -5.53 11.54 3.33
N ASN A 150 -6.21 10.72 2.53
CA ASN A 150 -7.50 10.13 2.85
C ASN A 150 -7.29 8.62 3.03
N ASP A 151 -7.37 8.17 4.26
CA ASP A 151 -7.17 6.78 4.68
C ASP A 151 -8.49 5.99 4.84
N GLY A 152 -9.60 6.59 4.40
CA GLY A 152 -10.92 5.99 4.51
C GLY A 152 -11.62 6.25 5.85
N PHE A 153 -10.96 6.90 6.79
CA PHE A 153 -11.59 7.24 8.07
C PHE A 153 -12.20 8.62 8.06
N ASN A 154 -13.33 8.76 8.75
CA ASN A 154 -13.99 10.03 8.92
C ASN A 154 -13.03 11.06 9.53
N ARG A 155 -13.01 12.28 8.96
CA ARG A 155 -12.15 13.37 9.45
C ARG A 155 -12.48 13.78 10.88
N ARG A 156 -13.75 13.66 11.27
CA ARG A 156 -14.22 13.96 12.61
C ARG A 156 -14.39 12.68 13.41
N SER A 157 -13.80 12.63 14.59
CA SER A 157 -14.10 11.59 15.56
C SER A 157 -15.55 11.71 16.06
N ASN A 158 -16.14 10.58 16.42
CA ASN A 158 -17.41 10.56 17.17
C ASN A 158 -17.18 11.10 18.60
N ILE A 159 -18.25 11.18 19.39
CA ILE A 159 -18.18 11.73 20.76
C ILE A 159 -17.32 10.89 21.72
N TRP A 160 -16.98 9.65 21.35
CA TRP A 160 -16.09 8.75 22.13
C TRP A 160 -14.63 8.81 21.66
N GLY A 161 -14.33 9.68 20.69
CA GLY A 161 -12.98 9.84 20.15
C GLY A 161 -12.61 8.88 19.01
N ASP A 162 -13.49 7.97 18.60
CA ASP A 162 -13.22 7.03 17.52
C ASP A 162 -13.45 7.66 16.16
N LYS A 163 -12.59 7.36 15.20
CA LYS A 163 -12.80 7.64 13.78
C LYS A 163 -13.31 6.37 13.12
N GLU A 164 -14.48 6.46 12.50
CA GLU A 164 -15.12 5.33 11.82
C GLU A 164 -14.69 5.26 10.37
N PHE A 165 -14.50 4.04 9.87
CA PHE A 165 -14.16 3.79 8.46
C PHE A 165 -15.38 3.92 7.56
N ASP A 166 -15.20 4.61 6.44
CA ASP A 166 -16.20 4.77 5.37
C ASP A 166 -15.49 4.71 4.01
N ALA A 167 -15.62 3.59 3.31
CA ALA A 167 -15.05 3.42 1.97
C ALA A 167 -15.60 4.43 0.95
N GLY A 168 -16.79 4.99 1.16
CA GLY A 168 -17.38 6.02 0.32
C GLY A 168 -16.54 7.30 0.30
N SER A 169 -15.76 7.56 1.36
CA SER A 169 -14.91 8.75 1.48
C SER A 169 -13.84 8.84 0.37
N PHE A 170 -13.41 7.71 -0.20
CA PHE A 170 -12.44 7.68 -1.30
C PHE A 170 -12.95 8.35 -2.59
N ASN A 171 -14.26 8.53 -2.72
CA ASN A 171 -14.87 9.25 -3.84
C ASN A 171 -15.01 10.76 -3.59
N HIS A 172 -14.68 11.25 -2.40
CA HIS A 172 -14.78 12.67 -2.08
C HIS A 172 -13.58 13.44 -2.64
N SER A 173 -13.84 14.66 -3.12
CA SER A 173 -12.80 15.64 -3.43
C SER A 173 -12.88 16.83 -2.48
N VAL A 174 -11.73 17.39 -2.12
CA VAL A 174 -11.62 18.56 -1.27
C VAL A 174 -11.12 19.72 -2.08
N SER A 175 -11.81 20.86 -1.99
CA SER A 175 -11.47 22.04 -2.76
C SER A 175 -11.26 23.24 -1.84
N ALA A 176 -10.27 24.06 -2.18
CA ALA A 176 -10.11 25.40 -1.62
C ALA A 176 -10.82 26.42 -2.52
N THR A 177 -11.39 27.46 -1.91
CA THR A 177 -11.95 28.62 -2.60
C THR A 177 -10.98 29.78 -2.47
N GLY A 178 -10.59 30.40 -3.59
CA GLY A 178 -9.75 31.60 -3.58
C GLY A 178 -10.56 32.85 -3.19
N ASN A 179 -9.94 33.76 -2.43
CA ASN A 179 -10.59 34.96 -1.89
C ASN A 179 -10.94 36.01 -2.95
N LEU A 180 -10.27 36.03 -4.11
CA LEU A 180 -10.38 37.14 -5.06
C LEU A 180 -11.35 36.91 -6.22
N TYR A 181 -11.64 35.66 -6.60
CA TYR A 181 -12.40 35.36 -7.85
C TYR A 181 -13.34 34.15 -7.73
N ASN A 182 -13.74 33.75 -6.53
CA ASN A 182 -14.51 32.51 -6.33
C ASN A 182 -13.89 31.25 -7.01
N TYR A 183 -12.59 31.25 -7.15
CA TYR A 183 -11.88 30.21 -7.86
C TYR A 183 -11.81 28.94 -7.00
N LYS A 184 -12.43 27.89 -7.49
CA LYS A 184 -12.45 26.58 -6.81
C LYS A 184 -11.30 25.73 -7.34
N VAL A 185 -10.37 25.35 -6.46
CA VAL A 185 -9.23 24.50 -6.79
C VAL A 185 -9.31 23.22 -5.97
N GLU A 186 -9.24 22.07 -6.64
CA GLU A 186 -9.11 20.77 -5.97
C GLU A 186 -7.75 20.68 -5.25
N LEU A 187 -7.78 20.32 -3.97
CA LEU A 187 -6.54 20.12 -3.19
C LEU A 187 -5.87 18.81 -3.55
N PRO A 188 -4.52 18.80 -3.65
CA PRO A 188 -3.75 17.58 -3.87
C PRO A 188 -4.10 16.53 -2.83
N THR A 189 -4.58 15.37 -3.28
CA THR A 189 -5.08 14.31 -2.39
C THR A 189 -4.46 12.97 -2.75
N VAL A 190 -4.00 12.24 -1.74
CA VAL A 190 -3.61 10.84 -1.83
C VAL A 190 -4.65 10.00 -1.09
N ASN A 191 -5.32 9.10 -1.80
CA ASN A 191 -6.13 8.07 -1.17
C ASN A 191 -5.23 6.89 -0.80
N LEU A 192 -5.15 6.56 0.47
CA LEU A 192 -4.49 5.37 1.00
C LEU A 192 -5.51 4.27 1.20
N ILE A 193 -5.48 3.25 0.36
CA ILE A 193 -6.48 2.18 0.34
C ILE A 193 -5.80 0.87 0.73
N LYS A 194 -6.01 0.44 1.97
CA LYS A 194 -5.40 -0.77 2.53
C LYS A 194 -6.27 -1.98 2.26
N LEU A 195 -5.93 -2.71 1.20
CA LEU A 195 -6.72 -3.83 0.68
C LEU A 195 -6.85 -5.00 1.67
N HIS A 196 -5.88 -5.17 2.55
CA HIS A 196 -5.84 -6.25 3.55
C HIS A 196 -6.03 -5.77 4.98
N GLY A 197 -6.46 -4.52 5.16
CA GLY A 197 -6.58 -3.90 6.48
C GLY A 197 -5.28 -3.33 7.02
N SER A 198 -5.26 -3.02 8.31
CA SER A 198 -4.13 -2.36 8.96
C SER A 198 -4.04 -2.75 10.43
N ILE A 199 -2.82 -2.72 10.98
CA ILE A 199 -2.62 -2.89 12.42
C ILE A 199 -3.30 -1.79 13.26
N SER A 200 -3.68 -0.67 12.65
CA SER A 200 -4.46 0.40 13.30
C SER A 200 -5.98 0.19 13.23
N TRP A 201 -6.46 -0.83 12.53
CA TRP A 201 -7.87 -1.06 12.36
C TRP A 201 -8.39 -2.01 13.43
N LYS A 202 -9.43 -1.59 14.14
CA LYS A 202 -10.10 -2.39 15.17
C LYS A 202 -11.58 -2.53 14.86
N HIS A 203 -12.11 -3.69 15.16
CA HIS A 203 -13.56 -3.93 15.13
C HIS A 203 -14.18 -3.44 16.43
N SER A 204 -15.18 -2.57 16.35
CA SER A 204 -15.92 -2.07 17.51
C SER A 204 -17.39 -1.83 17.15
N LYS A 205 -18.30 -2.45 17.88
CA LYS A 205 -19.77 -2.26 17.76
C LYS A 205 -20.27 -2.35 16.31
N GLY A 206 -19.78 -3.34 15.55
CA GLY A 206 -20.20 -3.55 14.16
C GLY A 206 -19.57 -2.57 13.16
N LYS A 207 -18.54 -1.83 13.53
CA LYS A 207 -17.82 -0.86 12.68
C LYS A 207 -16.32 -1.08 12.77
N ILE A 208 -15.61 -0.65 11.74
CA ILE A 208 -14.15 -0.53 11.80
C ILE A 208 -13.81 0.87 12.27
N ILE A 209 -12.97 0.95 13.30
CA ILE A 209 -12.47 2.20 13.86
C ILE A 209 -10.94 2.27 13.73
N TYR A 210 -10.41 3.50 13.61
CA TYR A 210 -8.98 3.74 13.70
C TYR A 210 -8.54 3.76 15.15
N ARG A 211 -7.66 2.85 15.52
CA ARG A 211 -7.04 2.83 16.85
C ARG A 211 -5.69 2.13 16.77
N ILE A 212 -4.64 2.85 17.08
CA ILE A 212 -3.33 2.22 17.29
C ILE A 212 -3.43 1.44 18.60
N ALA A 213 -3.18 0.13 18.55
CA ALA A 213 -3.25 -0.72 19.71
C ALA A 213 -2.30 -0.24 20.81
N ASP A 214 -2.62 -0.60 22.05
CA ASP A 214 -1.68 -0.52 23.14
C ASP A 214 -0.46 -1.42 22.87
N ILE A 215 0.59 -1.27 23.69
CA ILE A 215 1.82 -2.06 23.55
C ILE A 215 1.49 -3.55 23.34
N MET A 216 2.13 -4.15 22.35
CA MET A 216 1.94 -5.57 22.05
C MET A 216 2.35 -6.43 23.26
N PRO A 217 1.58 -7.43 23.67
CA PRO A 217 1.99 -8.33 24.74
C PRO A 217 3.31 -9.02 24.42
N LEU A 218 4.25 -9.04 25.36
CA LEU A 218 5.51 -9.78 25.21
C LEU A 218 5.30 -11.30 25.19
N ASN A 219 4.29 -11.76 25.92
CA ASN A 219 3.93 -13.16 26.04
C ASN A 219 2.41 -13.30 26.11
N PHE A 220 1.90 -14.35 25.53
CA PHE A 220 0.53 -14.77 25.70
C PHE A 220 0.50 -15.97 26.65
N PRO A 221 -0.07 -15.82 27.86
CA PRO A 221 -0.09 -16.87 28.88
C PRO A 221 -0.84 -18.13 28.43
N THR A 222 -1.83 -17.95 27.53
CA THR A 222 -2.66 -19.07 27.03
C THR A 222 -2.90 -18.97 25.53
N PRO A 223 -3.12 -20.11 24.82
CA PRO A 223 -3.56 -20.13 23.42
C PRO A 223 -4.87 -19.35 23.17
N ALA A 224 -5.76 -19.29 24.17
CA ALA A 224 -7.02 -18.56 24.06
C ALA A 224 -6.81 -17.04 23.96
N GLU A 225 -5.89 -16.47 24.75
CA GLU A 225 -5.54 -15.05 24.69
C GLU A 225 -4.84 -14.69 23.39
N MET A 226 -3.98 -15.57 22.88
CA MET A 226 -3.35 -15.42 21.57
C MET A 226 -4.41 -15.37 20.47
N LYS A 227 -5.38 -16.29 20.49
CA LYS A 227 -6.50 -16.32 19.55
C LYS A 227 -7.32 -15.04 19.64
N GLU A 228 -7.70 -14.61 20.83
CA GLU A 228 -8.46 -13.37 21.02
C GLU A 228 -7.72 -12.15 20.48
N TRP A 229 -6.39 -12.06 20.76
CA TRP A 229 -5.57 -10.96 20.28
C TRP A 229 -5.50 -10.90 18.74
N VAL A 230 -5.26 -12.05 18.07
CA VAL A 230 -5.23 -12.13 16.61
C VAL A 230 -6.59 -11.77 16.01
N LEU A 231 -7.69 -12.25 16.62
CA LEU A 231 -9.05 -11.99 16.15
C LEU A 231 -9.50 -10.53 16.35
N ALA A 232 -8.95 -9.84 17.36
CA ALA A 232 -9.25 -8.42 17.58
C ALA A 232 -8.68 -7.50 16.48
N HIS A 233 -7.68 -7.96 15.73
CA HIS A 233 -7.11 -7.19 14.62
C HIS A 233 -7.93 -7.40 13.35
N THR A 234 -8.30 -6.28 12.71
CA THR A 234 -9.06 -6.27 11.46
C THR A 234 -8.11 -6.44 10.28
N LEU A 235 -7.64 -7.68 10.06
CA LEU A 235 -6.65 -8.03 9.03
C LEU A 235 -7.16 -9.18 8.16
N VAL A 236 -6.82 -9.14 6.87
CA VAL A 236 -7.11 -10.25 5.95
C VAL A 236 -6.03 -11.32 6.10
N LEU A 237 -6.12 -12.10 7.18
CA LEU A 237 -5.36 -13.36 7.28
C LEU A 237 -6.17 -14.50 6.67
N PRO A 238 -5.56 -15.54 6.07
CA PRO A 238 -6.27 -16.75 5.64
C PRO A 238 -7.09 -17.36 6.78
N ARG A 239 -8.38 -17.63 6.61
CA ARG A 239 -9.26 -18.25 7.62
C ARG A 239 -10.34 -19.11 6.97
N LYS A 240 -10.69 -20.28 7.56
CA LYS A 240 -11.85 -21.08 7.13
C LYS A 240 -13.18 -20.32 7.22
N GLU A 241 -13.28 -19.40 8.17
CA GLU A 241 -14.52 -18.68 8.50
C GLU A 241 -14.64 -17.31 7.82
N LYS A 242 -13.78 -17.01 6.85
CA LYS A 242 -13.80 -15.73 6.11
C LYS A 242 -15.19 -15.30 5.63
N PHE A 243 -16.11 -16.25 5.47
CA PHE A 243 -17.44 -16.00 4.90
C PHE A 243 -18.54 -15.76 5.94
N LYS A 244 -18.27 -15.80 7.25
CA LYS A 244 -19.32 -15.63 8.27
C LYS A 244 -19.38 -14.24 8.93
N GLU A 245 -18.32 -13.44 8.84
CA GLU A 245 -18.32 -12.09 9.42
C GLU A 245 -18.73 -11.04 8.38
N THR A 246 -20.00 -10.83 8.24
CA THR A 246 -20.67 -10.03 7.18
C THR A 246 -20.13 -8.61 7.03
N LEU A 247 -19.67 -7.96 8.11
CA LEU A 247 -19.22 -6.57 8.05
C LEU A 247 -17.82 -6.42 7.44
N LEU A 248 -16.88 -7.26 7.88
CA LEU A 248 -15.53 -7.26 7.34
C LEU A 248 -15.52 -7.60 5.86
N GLN A 249 -16.36 -8.57 5.47
CA GLN A 249 -16.52 -8.94 4.06
C GLN A 249 -17.01 -7.78 3.21
N ASN A 250 -17.98 -7.01 3.68
CA ASN A 250 -18.50 -5.86 2.95
C ASN A 250 -17.42 -4.79 2.75
N VAL A 251 -16.63 -4.49 3.78
CA VAL A 251 -15.55 -3.50 3.66
C VAL A 251 -14.47 -3.96 2.69
N TYR A 252 -14.01 -5.21 2.80
CA TYR A 252 -13.00 -5.74 1.85
C TYR A 252 -13.53 -5.85 0.44
N TYR A 253 -14.80 -6.23 0.27
CA TYR A 253 -15.45 -6.21 -1.03
C TYR A 253 -15.46 -4.79 -1.63
N ASP A 254 -15.82 -3.79 -0.83
CA ASP A 254 -15.81 -2.38 -1.28
C ASP A 254 -14.40 -1.89 -1.63
N LEU A 255 -13.37 -2.30 -0.89
CA LEU A 255 -11.97 -1.97 -1.22
C LEU A 255 -11.51 -2.62 -2.53
N LEU A 256 -11.80 -3.91 -2.74
CA LEU A 256 -11.50 -4.59 -4.00
C LEU A 256 -12.29 -4.01 -5.18
N ARG A 257 -13.55 -3.62 -4.93
CA ARG A 257 -14.37 -2.92 -5.92
C ARG A 257 -13.79 -1.54 -6.24
N ALA A 258 -13.32 -0.79 -5.24
CA ALA A 258 -12.64 0.49 -5.47
C ALA A 258 -11.38 0.30 -6.32
N TYR A 259 -10.58 -0.74 -6.05
CA TYR A 259 -9.42 -1.09 -6.88
C TYR A 259 -9.82 -1.37 -8.33
N SER A 260 -10.81 -2.25 -8.54
CA SER A 260 -11.31 -2.56 -9.89
C SER A 260 -11.82 -1.31 -10.63
N ASN A 261 -12.66 -0.51 -9.97
CA ASN A 261 -13.25 0.68 -10.57
C ASN A 261 -12.21 1.74 -10.96
N GLU A 262 -11.13 1.88 -10.18
CA GLU A 262 -10.06 2.83 -10.54
C GLU A 262 -9.25 2.34 -11.75
N LEU A 263 -9.08 1.02 -11.92
CA LEU A 263 -8.38 0.46 -13.07
C LEU A 263 -9.21 0.45 -14.36
N ASP A 264 -10.54 0.50 -14.24
CA ASP A 264 -11.44 0.55 -15.39
C ASP A 264 -11.56 1.97 -16.01
N LYS A 265 -11.02 3.00 -15.35
CA LYS A 265 -11.03 4.37 -15.87
C LYS A 265 -10.14 4.52 -17.09
N GLU A 266 -10.51 5.46 -17.97
CA GLU A 266 -9.70 5.83 -19.13
C GLU A 266 -8.36 6.46 -18.71
N ALA A 267 -7.34 6.27 -19.52
CA ALA A 267 -6.00 6.80 -19.33
C ALA A 267 -5.45 6.49 -17.92
N THR A 268 -5.57 5.24 -17.50
CA THR A 268 -5.12 4.79 -16.17
C THR A 268 -3.71 4.22 -16.24
N LEU A 269 -2.91 4.59 -15.24
CA LEU A 269 -1.59 4.03 -14.98
C LEU A 269 -1.62 3.32 -13.64
N LEU A 270 -1.29 2.02 -13.64
CA LEU A 270 -1.03 1.26 -12.42
C LEU A 270 0.47 1.00 -12.30
N ILE A 271 1.05 1.44 -11.20
CA ILE A 271 2.46 1.25 -10.87
C ILE A 271 2.54 0.24 -9.73
N VAL A 272 3.25 -0.86 -9.94
CA VAL A 272 3.39 -1.94 -8.96
C VAL A 272 4.82 -1.98 -8.46
N PHE A 273 4.98 -1.95 -7.15
CA PHE A 273 6.27 -2.06 -6.48
C PHE A 273 6.19 -2.92 -5.22
N GLY A 274 7.16 -3.82 -5.06
CA GLY A 274 7.26 -4.68 -3.88
C GLY A 274 6.13 -5.71 -3.73
N PHE A 275 5.38 -5.97 -4.81
CA PHE A 275 4.25 -6.89 -4.84
C PHE A 275 4.47 -7.98 -5.90
N SER A 276 4.36 -9.23 -5.50
CA SER A 276 4.65 -10.39 -6.35
C SER A 276 3.47 -10.92 -7.15
N PHE A 277 2.25 -10.41 -6.93
CA PHE A 277 1.00 -10.99 -7.42
C PHE A 277 0.76 -12.44 -6.95
N ALA A 278 1.22 -12.78 -5.74
CA ALA A 278 0.86 -14.04 -5.10
C ALA A 278 -0.61 -14.08 -4.67
N ASP A 279 -1.23 -12.93 -4.41
CA ASP A 279 -2.66 -12.81 -4.16
C ASP A 279 -3.44 -13.00 -5.47
N GLU A 280 -4.12 -14.16 -5.58
CA GLU A 280 -4.90 -14.55 -6.77
C GLU A 280 -6.08 -13.62 -7.05
N HIS A 281 -6.68 -13.01 -6.01
CA HIS A 281 -7.80 -12.09 -6.20
C HIS A 281 -7.33 -10.80 -6.86
N LEU A 282 -6.24 -10.19 -6.36
CA LEU A 282 -5.67 -8.99 -6.94
C LEU A 282 -5.07 -9.24 -8.32
N GLU A 283 -4.44 -10.39 -8.53
CA GLU A 283 -3.97 -10.80 -9.85
C GLU A 283 -5.14 -10.90 -10.85
N THR A 284 -6.22 -11.59 -10.45
CA THR A 284 -7.41 -11.78 -11.30
C THR A 284 -8.07 -10.46 -11.65
N ILE A 285 -8.25 -9.55 -10.67
CA ILE A 285 -8.83 -8.22 -10.91
C ILE A 285 -7.93 -7.43 -11.86
N THR A 286 -6.62 -7.42 -11.63
CA THR A 286 -5.65 -6.72 -12.49
C THR A 286 -5.68 -7.27 -13.92
N LYS A 287 -5.67 -8.59 -14.11
CA LYS A 287 -5.77 -9.21 -15.45
C LYS A 287 -7.08 -8.89 -16.15
N LYS A 288 -8.19 -8.82 -15.44
CA LYS A 288 -9.48 -8.39 -16.01
C LYS A 288 -9.42 -6.93 -16.45
N ALA A 289 -8.87 -6.04 -15.62
CA ALA A 289 -8.73 -4.62 -15.93
C ALA A 289 -7.79 -4.37 -17.12
N LEU A 290 -6.78 -5.20 -17.35
CA LEU A 290 -5.86 -5.10 -18.50
C LEU A 290 -6.55 -5.30 -19.86
N ARG A 291 -7.82 -5.69 -19.91
CA ARG A 291 -8.66 -5.64 -21.13
C ARG A 291 -8.97 -4.20 -21.52
N ASN A 292 -8.92 -3.26 -20.61
CA ASN A 292 -8.98 -1.83 -20.91
C ASN A 292 -7.69 -1.42 -21.64
N ALA A 293 -7.78 -1.13 -22.93
CA ALA A 293 -6.64 -0.77 -23.76
C ALA A 293 -5.96 0.55 -23.32
N THR A 294 -6.65 1.40 -22.55
CA THR A 294 -6.14 2.67 -22.04
C THR A 294 -5.47 2.55 -20.69
N LEU A 295 -5.53 1.36 -20.06
CA LEU A 295 -4.78 1.04 -18.85
C LEU A 295 -3.36 0.63 -19.22
N LYS A 296 -2.37 1.24 -18.58
CA LYS A 296 -0.96 0.81 -18.62
C LYS A 296 -0.55 0.30 -17.25
N LEU A 297 0.06 -0.89 -17.23
CA LEU A 297 0.63 -1.50 -16.04
C LEU A 297 2.15 -1.43 -16.10
N LEU A 298 2.79 -0.77 -15.11
CA LEU A 298 4.23 -0.76 -14.90
C LEU A 298 4.57 -1.58 -13.66
N ILE A 299 5.37 -2.63 -13.81
CA ILE A 299 5.84 -3.47 -12.71
C ILE A 299 7.33 -3.20 -12.51
N PHE A 300 7.71 -2.75 -11.32
CA PHE A 300 9.10 -2.63 -10.93
C PHE A 300 9.59 -3.97 -10.37
N ALA A 301 10.33 -4.72 -11.17
CA ALA A 301 10.93 -5.99 -10.77
C ALA A 301 12.16 -5.72 -9.90
N TYR A 302 12.25 -6.39 -8.74
CA TYR A 302 13.35 -6.19 -7.80
C TYR A 302 14.72 -6.50 -8.45
N ASP A 303 14.80 -7.62 -9.16
CA ASP A 303 16.00 -8.10 -9.85
C ASP A 303 15.66 -8.72 -11.21
N GLU A 304 16.68 -9.11 -11.98
CA GLU A 304 16.48 -9.75 -13.28
C GLU A 304 15.82 -11.13 -13.18
N ALA A 305 15.96 -11.83 -12.07
CA ALA A 305 15.36 -13.15 -11.88
C ALA A 305 13.82 -13.05 -11.79
N SER A 306 13.33 -12.03 -11.13
CA SER A 306 11.87 -11.78 -11.01
C SER A 306 11.22 -11.33 -12.32
N VAL A 307 11.98 -10.79 -13.28
CA VAL A 307 11.45 -10.37 -14.59
C VAL A 307 10.79 -11.52 -15.34
N SER A 308 11.43 -12.71 -15.35
CA SER A 308 10.90 -13.87 -16.07
C SER A 308 9.55 -14.33 -15.54
N GLY A 309 9.37 -14.33 -14.21
CA GLY A 309 8.10 -14.68 -13.58
C GLY A 309 6.97 -13.71 -13.95
N PHE A 310 7.25 -12.39 -13.95
CA PHE A 310 6.26 -11.40 -14.39
C PHE A 310 5.98 -11.48 -15.88
N MET A 311 6.99 -11.71 -16.72
CA MET A 311 6.81 -11.89 -18.17
C MET A 311 5.91 -13.10 -18.50
N GLU A 312 6.06 -14.21 -17.81
CA GLU A 312 5.20 -15.38 -17.98
C GLU A 312 3.77 -15.08 -17.49
N ARG A 313 3.63 -14.49 -16.31
CA ARG A 313 2.35 -14.17 -15.68
C ARG A 313 1.47 -13.24 -16.52
N PHE A 314 2.09 -12.26 -17.20
CA PHE A 314 1.41 -11.24 -18.00
C PHE A 314 1.68 -11.32 -19.50
N ARG A 315 2.16 -12.46 -20.01
CA ARG A 315 2.60 -12.63 -21.41
C ARG A 315 1.57 -12.21 -22.46
N ASP A 316 0.28 -12.37 -22.16
CA ASP A 316 -0.81 -12.12 -23.12
C ASP A 316 -1.24 -10.64 -23.18
N TYR A 317 -0.64 -9.76 -22.37
CA TYR A 317 -1.04 -8.37 -22.25
C TYR A 317 0.04 -7.43 -22.81
N SER A 318 -0.29 -6.67 -23.88
CA SER A 318 0.65 -5.73 -24.53
C SER A 318 0.78 -4.39 -23.79
N ASN A 319 -0.14 -4.09 -22.89
CA ASN A 319 -0.16 -2.89 -22.06
C ASN A 319 0.55 -3.06 -20.70
N VAL A 320 1.32 -4.14 -20.54
CA VAL A 320 2.17 -4.41 -19.39
C VAL A 320 3.63 -4.19 -19.73
N GLU A 321 4.33 -3.47 -18.87
CA GLU A 321 5.76 -3.21 -19.00
C GLU A 321 6.47 -3.48 -17.68
N ILE A 322 7.51 -4.29 -17.74
CA ILE A 322 8.30 -4.70 -16.58
C ILE A 322 9.61 -3.95 -16.59
N ILE A 323 9.79 -3.11 -15.59
CA ILE A 323 10.96 -2.26 -15.41
C ILE A 323 11.97 -3.01 -14.54
N TYR A 324 13.20 -3.10 -15.00
CA TYR A 324 14.30 -3.72 -14.26
C TYR A 324 15.60 -2.97 -14.47
N ARG A 325 16.57 -3.17 -13.60
CA ARG A 325 17.90 -2.55 -13.68
C ARG A 325 18.93 -3.62 -14.03
N PRO A 326 19.59 -3.55 -15.22
CA PRO A 326 20.63 -4.49 -15.57
C PRO A 326 21.79 -4.47 -14.56
N GLY A 327 22.16 -5.64 -14.07
CA GLY A 327 23.27 -5.78 -13.10
C GLY A 327 23.03 -5.14 -11.74
N GLY A 328 21.78 -4.84 -11.38
CA GLY A 328 21.41 -4.25 -10.09
C GLY A 328 19.99 -4.49 -9.70
N ASN A 329 19.62 -4.04 -8.49
CA ASN A 329 18.28 -4.17 -7.96
C ASN A 329 17.49 -2.86 -8.13
N VAL A 330 16.16 -2.98 -8.24
CA VAL A 330 15.22 -1.88 -8.13
C VAL A 330 14.60 -1.94 -6.73
N ASP A 331 15.29 -1.39 -5.76
CA ASP A 331 14.75 -1.19 -4.42
C ASP A 331 13.84 0.06 -4.35
N PHE A 332 13.28 0.34 -3.18
CA PHE A 332 12.35 1.46 -3.02
C PHE A 332 13.02 2.83 -3.26
N SER A 333 14.30 2.95 -2.94
CA SER A 333 15.07 4.18 -3.19
C SER A 333 15.27 4.40 -4.69
N VAL A 334 15.58 3.34 -5.45
CA VAL A 334 15.70 3.40 -6.92
C VAL A 334 14.36 3.75 -7.57
N MET A 335 13.26 3.13 -7.14
CA MET A 335 11.92 3.47 -7.65
C MET A 335 11.58 4.95 -7.37
N ASN A 336 11.82 5.44 -6.15
CA ASN A 336 11.60 6.85 -5.81
C ASN A 336 12.46 7.78 -6.68
N ASN A 337 13.70 7.42 -6.96
CA ASN A 337 14.56 8.18 -7.86
C ASN A 337 14.01 8.19 -9.29
N ILE A 338 13.51 7.07 -9.80
CA ILE A 338 12.85 6.99 -11.11
C ILE A 338 11.66 7.96 -11.17
N ILE A 339 10.81 7.95 -10.14
CA ILE A 339 9.65 8.85 -10.08
C ILE A 339 10.07 10.31 -9.96
N THR A 340 11.16 10.62 -9.26
CA THR A 340 11.60 12.01 -9.06
C THR A 340 12.48 12.54 -10.19
N CYS A 341 13.22 11.70 -10.90
CA CYS A 341 14.12 12.13 -11.99
C CYS A 341 13.37 12.90 -13.09
N TYR A 342 12.17 12.49 -13.47
CA TYR A 342 11.38 13.24 -14.45
C TYR A 342 10.81 14.54 -13.87
N LEU A 343 10.70 14.65 -12.53
CA LEU A 343 10.23 15.86 -11.84
C LEU A 343 11.36 16.90 -11.66
N GLY A 344 12.62 16.51 -11.80
CA GLY A 344 13.81 17.33 -11.53
C GLY A 344 14.28 18.23 -12.68
N GLY A 345 13.64 18.21 -13.83
CA GLY A 345 14.05 18.97 -15.00
C GLY A 345 13.48 20.38 -15.05
N SER A 346 14.00 21.26 -14.24
CA SER A 346 14.07 22.70 -14.54
C SER A 346 15.39 23.20 -13.97
N LYS A 347 16.42 23.26 -14.80
CA LYS A 347 17.41 24.31 -14.66
C LYS A 347 16.79 25.59 -15.16
#